data_dbf95b1404065cde7bf35065a40fcbff
#
_entry.id   dbf95b1404065cde7bf35065a40fcbff
#
_cell.length_a   1.000
_cell.length_b   1.000
_cell.length_c   1.000
_cell.angle_alpha   90.00
_cell.angle_beta   90.00
_cell.angle_gamma   90.00
#
_symmetry.space_group_name_H-M   'P 1'
#
loop_
_entity.id
_entity.type
_entity.pdbx_description
1 polymer ?
#
loop_
_entity_poly.entity_id
_entity_poly.type
_entity_poly.pdbx_seq_one_letter_code
_entity_poly.pdbx_strand_id
1 'polypeptide(L)'
;MANKRININKAMTLVYFNNLILGELRKNGIKSWIAGGVLRDYFSEQPLKSDCDIFFPNIDEYTKAKNYFISKGGKVIWESQNGMKVSHKGNTFDLVKIFSPNPIATIGRFDFTISMFATDGSDVYYGNNSINDLQDKKLVINTIVNPLSTLKRVLKHYKKGFTMSAEETKKLYTGLNYLPFDDSDDLLNADGTSGGGMKDPIIVTRDSVVPVDYTKYVAIGLVVLLAGYLVYDKSNK
;
A
#
# COMPACT_ATOMS: atom_id res chain seq x y z
N MET A 1 -13.80 -5.90 -25.62
CA MET A 1 -14.69 -5.54 -24.50
C MET A 1 -14.43 -4.10 -24.14
N ALA A 2 -15.45 -3.22 -24.10
CA ALA A 2 -15.28 -1.82 -23.69
C ALA A 2 -14.83 -1.81 -22.22
N ASN A 3 -13.71 -1.15 -21.93
CA ASN A 3 -13.25 -0.97 -20.56
C ASN A 3 -14.31 -0.16 -19.79
N LYS A 4 -14.99 -0.82 -18.85
CA LYS A 4 -15.96 -0.16 -17.97
C LYS A 4 -15.23 0.90 -17.17
N ARG A 5 -15.64 2.16 -17.28
CA ARG A 5 -15.00 3.28 -16.58
C ARG A 5 -15.22 3.14 -15.08
N ILE A 6 -14.14 3.20 -14.30
CA ILE A 6 -14.22 3.18 -12.83
C ILE A 6 -14.98 4.43 -12.37
N ASN A 7 -16.08 4.19 -11.63
CA ASN A 7 -16.87 5.24 -10.99
C ASN A 7 -16.95 4.98 -9.49
N ILE A 8 -16.48 5.93 -8.70
CA ILE A 8 -16.55 5.83 -7.24
C ILE A 8 -17.96 6.20 -6.80
N ASN A 9 -18.75 5.19 -6.47
CA ASN A 9 -20.05 5.41 -5.82
C ASN A 9 -19.82 5.64 -4.31
N LYS A 10 -19.74 6.92 -3.92
CA LYS A 10 -19.49 7.31 -2.53
C LYS A 10 -20.50 6.65 -1.56
N ALA A 11 -21.79 6.71 -1.84
CA ALA A 11 -22.82 6.20 -0.94
C ALA A 11 -22.66 4.69 -0.69
N MET A 12 -22.49 3.90 -1.75
CA MET A 12 -22.26 2.45 -1.62
C MET A 12 -20.96 2.14 -0.89
N THR A 13 -19.90 2.89 -1.16
CA THR A 13 -18.60 2.72 -0.47
C THR A 13 -18.76 2.95 1.03
N LEU A 14 -19.40 4.03 1.42
CA LEU A 14 -19.63 4.35 2.84
C LEU A 14 -20.48 3.28 3.53
N VAL A 15 -21.56 2.81 2.89
CA VAL A 15 -22.41 1.73 3.45
C VAL A 15 -21.56 0.47 3.64
N TYR A 16 -20.78 0.07 2.63
CA TYR A 16 -19.98 -1.15 2.70
C TYR A 16 -18.96 -1.10 3.86
N PHE A 17 -18.11 -0.07 3.91
CA PHE A 17 -17.04 0.00 4.90
C PHE A 17 -17.54 0.32 6.32
N ASN A 18 -18.67 1.02 6.46
CA ASN A 18 -19.33 1.19 7.74
C ASN A 18 -19.89 -0.14 8.29
N ASN A 19 -20.52 -0.95 7.43
CA ASN A 19 -21.03 -2.26 7.82
C ASN A 19 -19.89 -3.25 8.08
N LEU A 20 -18.76 -3.12 7.37
CA LEU A 20 -17.59 -3.96 7.58
C LEU A 20 -17.03 -3.78 8.99
N ILE A 21 -16.72 -2.54 9.40
CA ILE A 21 -16.14 -2.25 10.73
C ILE A 21 -16.19 -0.78 11.16
N LEU A 22 -16.08 0.21 10.24
CA LEU A 22 -15.91 1.61 10.63
C LEU A 22 -17.09 2.16 11.43
N GLY A 23 -18.31 1.71 11.12
CA GLY A 23 -19.51 2.09 11.87
C GLY A 23 -19.47 1.61 13.32
N GLU A 24 -18.95 0.41 13.56
CA GLU A 24 -18.78 -0.14 14.92
C GLU A 24 -17.70 0.62 15.70
N LEU A 25 -16.54 0.87 15.07
CA LEU A 25 -15.45 1.61 15.71
C LEU A 25 -15.90 3.02 16.09
N ARG A 26 -16.59 3.72 15.18
CA ARG A 26 -17.12 5.07 15.43
C ARG A 26 -18.15 5.10 16.57
N LYS A 27 -19.08 4.13 16.63
CA LYS A 27 -20.07 4.02 17.73
C LYS A 27 -19.39 3.83 19.09
N ASN A 28 -18.18 3.29 19.11
CA ASN A 28 -17.37 3.14 20.32
C ASN A 28 -16.38 4.30 20.54
N GLY A 29 -16.56 5.43 19.84
CA GLY A 29 -15.74 6.63 20.00
C GLY A 29 -14.31 6.47 19.49
N ILE A 30 -14.07 5.55 18.56
CA ILE A 30 -12.73 5.25 18.00
C ILE A 30 -12.60 5.95 16.65
N LYS A 31 -11.68 6.90 16.56
CA LYS A 31 -11.34 7.59 15.32
C LYS A 31 -10.39 6.74 14.49
N SER A 32 -10.84 6.34 13.29
CA SER A 32 -10.08 5.46 12.41
C SER A 32 -10.52 5.60 10.96
N TRP A 33 -9.72 5.09 10.05
CA TRP A 33 -10.06 4.98 8.63
C TRP A 33 -9.43 3.75 8.01
N ILE A 34 -10.04 3.27 6.94
CA ILE A 34 -9.49 2.20 6.09
C ILE A 34 -8.82 2.85 4.90
N ALA A 35 -7.64 2.35 4.47
CA ALA A 35 -6.96 2.88 3.31
C ALA A 35 -6.22 1.79 2.52
N GLY A 36 -5.84 2.10 1.27
CA GLY A 36 -4.94 1.29 0.46
C GLY A 36 -5.61 0.21 -0.39
N GLY A 37 -5.02 -0.97 -0.35
CA GLY A 37 -5.29 -2.05 -1.29
C GLY A 37 -6.73 -2.53 -1.33
N VAL A 38 -7.43 -2.57 -0.20
CA VAL A 38 -8.82 -3.04 -0.13
C VAL A 38 -9.78 -2.09 -0.88
N LEU A 39 -9.57 -0.76 -0.79
CA LEU A 39 -10.38 0.19 -1.55
C LEU A 39 -10.06 0.13 -3.05
N ARG A 40 -8.78 0.00 -3.42
CA ARG A 40 -8.39 -0.22 -4.83
C ARG A 40 -9.12 -1.43 -5.41
N ASP A 41 -9.07 -2.56 -4.71
CA ASP A 41 -9.70 -3.80 -5.18
C ASP A 41 -11.23 -3.65 -5.22
N TYR A 42 -11.83 -2.94 -4.25
CA TYR A 42 -13.26 -2.61 -4.24
C TYR A 42 -13.67 -1.77 -5.46
N PHE A 43 -12.94 -0.68 -5.76
CA PHE A 43 -13.25 0.18 -6.92
C PHE A 43 -12.99 -0.49 -8.27
N SER A 44 -12.08 -1.46 -8.31
CA SER A 44 -11.79 -2.26 -9.51
C SER A 44 -12.76 -3.41 -9.72
N GLU A 45 -13.78 -3.58 -8.86
CA GLU A 45 -14.70 -4.72 -8.87
C GLU A 45 -13.94 -6.07 -8.85
N GLN A 46 -12.75 -6.09 -8.23
CA GLN A 46 -11.95 -7.29 -8.07
C GLN A 46 -12.30 -8.00 -6.75
N PRO A 47 -12.10 -9.32 -6.66
CA PRO A 47 -12.20 -10.01 -5.38
C PRO A 47 -11.35 -9.29 -4.33
N LEU A 48 -11.91 -9.02 -3.15
CA LEU A 48 -11.22 -8.35 -2.04
C LEU A 48 -10.18 -9.31 -1.43
N LYS A 49 -9.02 -9.42 -2.09
CA LYS A 49 -7.88 -10.25 -1.66
C LYS A 49 -6.84 -9.48 -0.87
N SER A 50 -6.95 -8.14 -0.85
CA SER A 50 -6.08 -7.30 -0.04
C SER A 50 -6.54 -7.31 1.41
N ASP A 51 -5.59 -7.29 2.33
CA ASP A 51 -5.86 -7.10 3.75
C ASP A 51 -6.60 -5.77 3.97
N CYS A 52 -7.43 -5.73 4.99
CA CYS A 52 -8.16 -4.52 5.37
C CYS A 52 -7.35 -3.75 6.41
N ASP A 53 -6.54 -2.81 5.93
CA ASP A 53 -5.67 -1.98 6.76
C ASP A 53 -6.46 -0.84 7.42
N ILE A 54 -6.47 -0.81 8.76
CA ILE A 54 -7.11 0.23 9.57
C ILE A 54 -6.02 1.12 10.16
N PHE A 55 -6.13 2.43 9.89
CA PHE A 55 -5.20 3.47 10.34
C PHE A 55 -5.83 4.35 11.42
N PHE A 56 -4.98 5.00 12.21
CA PHE A 56 -5.37 5.78 13.38
C PHE A 56 -4.59 7.10 13.43
N PRO A 57 -5.15 8.16 14.07
CA PRO A 57 -4.46 9.43 14.21
C PRO A 57 -3.30 9.37 15.22
N ASN A 58 -3.37 8.48 16.21
CA ASN A 58 -2.40 8.37 17.29
C ASN A 58 -2.49 7.02 18.00
N ILE A 59 -1.58 6.81 18.97
CA ILE A 59 -1.49 5.57 19.76
C ILE A 59 -2.74 5.31 20.62
N ASP A 60 -3.41 6.35 21.10
CA ASP A 60 -4.59 6.19 21.97
C ASP A 60 -5.76 5.58 21.18
N GLU A 61 -6.01 6.07 19.97
CA GLU A 61 -7.06 5.54 19.09
C GLU A 61 -6.74 4.11 18.63
N TYR A 62 -5.47 3.81 18.32
CA TYR A 62 -5.00 2.46 18.05
C TYR A 62 -5.26 1.53 19.25
N THR A 63 -4.92 1.97 20.47
CA THR A 63 -5.08 1.19 21.70
C THR A 63 -6.56 0.93 22.01
N LYS A 64 -7.42 1.93 21.82
CA LYS A 64 -8.87 1.77 21.93
C LYS A 64 -9.39 0.72 20.95
N ALA A 65 -8.94 0.79 19.68
CA ALA A 65 -9.33 -0.19 18.65
C ALA A 65 -8.85 -1.60 18.99
N LYS A 66 -7.59 -1.76 19.42
CA LYS A 66 -7.05 -3.05 19.88
C LYS A 66 -7.91 -3.65 20.99
N ASN A 67 -8.20 -2.86 22.03
CA ASN A 67 -9.01 -3.29 23.16
C ASN A 67 -10.46 -3.62 22.72
N TYR A 68 -11.02 -2.85 21.80
CA TYR A 68 -12.33 -3.12 21.20
C TYR A 68 -12.35 -4.50 20.54
N PHE A 69 -11.43 -4.80 19.63
CA PHE A 69 -11.39 -6.09 18.95
C PHE A 69 -11.24 -7.25 19.93
N ILE A 70 -10.34 -7.14 20.90
CA ILE A 70 -10.13 -8.18 21.92
C ILE A 70 -11.40 -8.39 22.75
N SER A 71 -12.04 -7.32 23.25
CA SER A 71 -13.24 -7.39 24.07
C SER A 71 -14.46 -7.96 23.33
N LYS A 72 -14.48 -7.82 22.00
CA LYS A 72 -15.54 -8.39 21.14
C LYS A 72 -15.20 -9.79 20.59
N GLY A 73 -14.24 -10.48 21.19
CA GLY A 73 -13.85 -11.84 20.82
C GLY A 73 -13.03 -11.93 19.54
N GLY A 74 -12.39 -10.85 19.13
CA GLY A 74 -11.43 -10.85 18.02
C GLY A 74 -10.23 -11.74 18.34
N LYS A 75 -9.85 -12.61 17.40
CA LYS A 75 -8.69 -13.50 17.54
C LYS A 75 -7.46 -12.81 16.97
N VAL A 76 -6.48 -12.50 17.83
CA VAL A 76 -5.19 -11.98 17.39
C VAL A 76 -4.45 -13.08 16.63
N ILE A 77 -4.07 -12.79 15.38
CA ILE A 77 -3.30 -13.68 14.50
C ILE A 77 -1.81 -13.45 14.71
N TRP A 78 -1.39 -12.19 14.71
CA TRP A 78 -0.06 -11.76 15.09
C TRP A 78 -0.08 -10.32 15.64
N GLU A 79 0.95 -9.97 16.40
CA GLU A 79 1.22 -8.62 16.88
C GLU A 79 2.72 -8.33 16.79
N SER A 80 3.07 -7.11 16.38
CA SER A 80 4.45 -6.61 16.28
C SER A 80 4.53 -5.15 16.75
N GLN A 81 5.72 -4.57 16.68
CA GLN A 81 5.90 -3.14 16.91
C GLN A 81 5.17 -2.27 15.87
N ASN A 82 4.90 -2.80 14.66
CA ASN A 82 4.30 -2.07 13.54
C ASN A 82 2.78 -2.19 13.47
N GLY A 83 2.17 -3.08 14.27
CA GLY A 83 0.73 -3.25 14.28
C GLY A 83 0.27 -4.63 14.75
N MET A 84 -1.00 -4.92 14.53
CA MET A 84 -1.65 -6.16 14.92
C MET A 84 -2.59 -6.64 13.82
N LYS A 85 -2.53 -7.92 13.50
CA LYS A 85 -3.54 -8.56 12.65
C LYS A 85 -4.55 -9.30 13.52
N VAL A 86 -5.83 -9.04 13.29
CA VAL A 86 -6.94 -9.64 14.06
C VAL A 86 -8.01 -10.20 13.13
N SER A 87 -8.51 -11.39 13.44
CA SER A 87 -9.71 -11.93 12.81
C SER A 87 -10.93 -11.59 13.69
N HIS A 88 -11.96 -11.03 13.07
CA HIS A 88 -13.20 -10.64 13.75
C HIS A 88 -14.41 -10.81 12.81
N LYS A 89 -15.46 -11.52 13.26
CA LYS A 89 -16.69 -11.76 12.48
C LYS A 89 -16.42 -12.28 11.06
N GLY A 90 -15.45 -13.20 10.92
CA GLY A 90 -15.11 -13.81 9.62
C GLY A 90 -14.24 -12.93 8.71
N ASN A 91 -13.90 -11.72 9.10
CA ASN A 91 -13.00 -10.83 8.38
C ASN A 91 -11.65 -10.73 9.08
N THR A 92 -10.62 -10.33 8.33
CA THR A 92 -9.27 -10.08 8.85
C THR A 92 -8.93 -8.61 8.68
N PHE A 93 -8.43 -8.00 9.75
CA PHE A 93 -8.06 -6.61 9.81
C PHE A 93 -6.61 -6.45 10.26
N ASP A 94 -5.88 -5.56 9.62
CA ASP A 94 -4.57 -5.12 10.04
C ASP A 94 -4.68 -3.74 10.70
N LEU A 95 -4.49 -3.70 12.02
CA LEU A 95 -4.42 -2.46 12.77
C LEU A 95 -3.01 -1.91 12.63
N VAL A 96 -2.86 -0.84 11.87
CA VAL A 96 -1.56 -0.27 11.49
C VAL A 96 -1.09 0.72 12.54
N LYS A 97 0.13 0.54 13.06
CA LYS A 97 0.73 1.38 14.10
C LYS A 97 1.60 2.51 13.51
N ILE A 98 1.25 2.92 12.30
CA ILE A 98 1.84 4.09 11.63
C ILE A 98 0.78 5.19 11.67
N PHE A 99 1.04 6.24 12.46
CA PHE A 99 0.05 7.27 12.73
C PHE A 99 0.13 8.41 11.70
N SER A 100 -1.04 8.95 11.37
CA SER A 100 -1.19 10.11 10.49
C SER A 100 -2.35 10.97 11.01
N PRO A 101 -2.33 12.30 10.85
CA PRO A 101 -3.38 13.15 11.43
C PRO A 101 -4.76 12.93 10.80
N ASN A 102 -4.81 12.44 9.56
CA ASN A 102 -6.04 12.26 8.80
C ASN A 102 -5.85 11.28 7.62
N PRO A 103 -6.94 10.86 6.93
CA PRO A 103 -6.89 9.97 5.78
C PRO A 103 -6.02 10.48 4.63
N ILE A 104 -6.03 11.79 4.35
CA ILE A 104 -5.26 12.39 3.24
C ILE A 104 -3.76 12.24 3.50
N ALA A 105 -3.31 12.54 4.72
CA ALA A 105 -1.91 12.37 5.11
C ALA A 105 -1.46 10.90 5.05
N THR A 106 -2.37 9.95 5.34
CA THR A 106 -2.09 8.52 5.21
C THR A 106 -1.85 8.13 3.75
N ILE A 107 -2.79 8.45 2.86
CA ILE A 107 -2.67 8.06 1.44
C ILE A 107 -1.53 8.78 0.74
N GLY A 108 -1.15 9.98 1.18
CA GLY A 108 0.01 10.71 0.68
C GLY A 108 1.35 9.99 0.88
N ARG A 109 1.42 9.01 1.80
CA ARG A 109 2.62 8.21 2.09
C ARG A 109 2.67 6.89 1.31
N PHE A 110 1.65 6.56 0.53
CA PHE A 110 1.65 5.31 -0.23
C PHE A 110 2.55 5.39 -1.46
N ASP A 111 3.19 4.28 -1.80
CA ASP A 111 4.15 4.20 -2.88
C ASP A 111 3.55 4.55 -4.25
N PHE A 112 2.30 4.14 -4.50
CA PHE A 112 1.66 4.23 -5.81
C PHE A 112 0.33 4.95 -5.75
N THR A 113 0.06 5.75 -6.78
CA THR A 113 -1.22 6.45 -6.94
C THR A 113 -2.42 5.50 -6.90
N ILE A 114 -2.30 4.29 -7.46
CA ILE A 114 -3.35 3.27 -7.45
C ILE A 114 -3.69 2.70 -6.08
N SER A 115 -2.92 3.03 -5.04
CA SER A 115 -3.19 2.67 -3.66
C SER A 115 -3.69 3.85 -2.83
N MET A 116 -3.69 5.07 -3.39
CA MET A 116 -4.06 6.29 -2.67
C MET A 116 -5.59 6.45 -2.56
N PHE A 117 -6.22 5.53 -1.86
CA PHE A 117 -7.65 5.58 -1.53
C PHE A 117 -7.84 5.37 -0.05
N ALA A 118 -8.77 6.10 0.57
CA ALA A 118 -9.16 5.94 1.95
C ALA A 118 -10.65 6.24 2.17
N THR A 119 -11.20 5.73 3.27
CA THR A 119 -12.51 6.15 3.79
C THR A 119 -12.49 6.12 5.32
N ASP A 120 -13.06 7.15 5.94
CA ASP A 120 -13.31 7.20 7.38
C ASP A 120 -14.75 6.81 7.72
N GLY A 121 -15.52 6.36 6.70
CA GLY A 121 -16.91 6.00 6.80
C GLY A 121 -17.88 7.21 6.77
N SER A 122 -17.38 8.43 6.64
CA SER A 122 -18.16 9.66 6.39
C SER A 122 -17.84 10.25 5.02
N ASP A 123 -16.61 10.04 4.56
CA ASP A 123 -16.17 10.47 3.24
C ASP A 123 -15.24 9.45 2.58
N VAL A 124 -15.01 9.63 1.28
CA VAL A 124 -14.06 8.87 0.46
C VAL A 124 -12.99 9.83 -0.04
N TYR A 125 -11.75 9.50 0.24
CA TYR A 125 -10.55 10.28 -0.10
C TYR A 125 -9.75 9.54 -1.15
N TYR A 126 -9.19 10.25 -2.12
CA TYR A 126 -8.29 9.66 -3.12
C TYR A 126 -7.28 10.68 -3.63
N GLY A 127 -6.13 10.20 -4.07
CA GLY A 127 -5.05 11.02 -4.61
C GLY A 127 -5.37 11.53 -6.02
N ASN A 128 -4.66 12.58 -6.44
CA ASN A 128 -4.71 13.05 -7.81
C ASN A 128 -4.34 11.90 -8.76
N ASN A 129 -5.07 11.76 -9.87
CA ASN A 129 -4.92 10.72 -10.87
C ASN A 129 -5.17 9.27 -10.42
N SER A 130 -5.37 8.99 -9.12
CA SER A 130 -5.54 7.62 -8.61
C SER A 130 -6.61 6.83 -9.35
N ILE A 131 -7.73 7.47 -9.70
CA ILE A 131 -8.82 6.85 -10.47
C ILE A 131 -8.39 6.55 -11.91
N ASN A 132 -7.75 7.51 -12.58
CA ASN A 132 -7.29 7.36 -13.96
C ASN A 132 -6.19 6.30 -14.07
N ASP A 133 -5.21 6.34 -13.16
CA ASP A 133 -4.11 5.38 -13.14
C ASP A 133 -4.62 3.96 -12.84
N LEU A 134 -5.62 3.83 -11.96
CA LEU A 134 -6.28 2.56 -11.67
C LEU A 134 -7.06 2.06 -12.89
N GLN A 135 -7.81 2.93 -13.56
CA GLN A 135 -8.57 2.63 -14.79
C GLN A 135 -7.65 2.16 -15.92
N ASP A 136 -6.54 2.86 -16.12
CA ASP A 136 -5.58 2.61 -17.18
C ASP A 136 -4.56 1.52 -16.82
N LYS A 137 -4.65 0.97 -15.61
CA LYS A 137 -3.67 0.02 -15.04
C LYS A 137 -2.22 0.55 -15.10
N LYS A 138 -2.04 1.83 -14.87
CA LYS A 138 -0.74 2.49 -14.78
C LYS A 138 -0.21 2.43 -13.36
N LEU A 139 1.05 2.03 -13.22
CA LEU A 139 1.75 2.03 -11.94
C LEU A 139 2.62 3.29 -11.86
N VAL A 140 2.08 4.32 -11.24
CA VAL A 140 2.73 5.62 -11.07
C VAL A 140 3.20 5.75 -9.63
N ILE A 141 4.49 6.05 -9.46
CA ILE A 141 5.12 6.24 -8.14
C ILE A 141 4.71 7.60 -7.57
N ASN A 142 4.13 7.57 -6.37
CA ASN A 142 3.86 8.75 -5.58
C ASN A 142 5.04 9.08 -4.65
N THR A 143 5.51 8.08 -3.87
CA THR A 143 6.67 8.22 -3.00
C THR A 143 7.38 6.87 -2.85
N ILE A 144 8.67 6.91 -2.48
CA ILE A 144 9.46 5.72 -2.17
C ILE A 144 9.96 5.86 -0.74
N VAL A 145 9.28 5.20 0.18
CA VAL A 145 9.69 5.17 1.61
C VAL A 145 10.70 4.05 1.86
N ASN A 146 10.42 2.86 1.31
CA ASN A 146 11.30 1.70 1.38
C ASN A 146 11.43 1.11 -0.04
N PRO A 147 12.56 1.33 -0.73
CA PRO A 147 12.73 0.94 -2.13
C PRO A 147 12.57 -0.56 -2.40
N LEU A 148 13.03 -1.43 -1.49
CA LEU A 148 12.88 -2.89 -1.64
C LEU A 148 11.42 -3.33 -1.49
N SER A 149 10.70 -2.77 -0.54
CA SER A 149 9.27 -3.02 -0.37
C SER A 149 8.48 -2.49 -1.56
N THR A 150 8.85 -1.31 -2.09
CA THR A 150 8.26 -0.75 -3.31
C THR A 150 8.50 -1.66 -4.51
N LEU A 151 9.72 -2.17 -4.71
CA LEU A 151 10.04 -3.14 -5.78
C LEU A 151 9.19 -4.42 -5.67
N LYS A 152 9.05 -5.00 -4.47
CA LYS A 152 8.17 -6.17 -4.25
C LYS A 152 6.72 -5.87 -4.64
N ARG A 153 6.22 -4.67 -4.30
CA ARG A 153 4.86 -4.24 -4.69
C ARG A 153 4.74 -4.04 -6.21
N VAL A 154 5.78 -3.53 -6.89
CA VAL A 154 5.82 -3.46 -8.37
C VAL A 154 5.58 -4.85 -8.96
N LEU A 155 6.33 -5.86 -8.53
CA LEU A 155 6.18 -7.24 -9.01
C LEU A 155 4.78 -7.80 -8.73
N LYS A 156 4.21 -7.51 -7.55
CA LYS A 156 2.83 -7.88 -7.20
C LYS A 156 1.81 -7.23 -8.13
N HIS A 157 2.01 -5.97 -8.51
CA HIS A 157 1.12 -5.23 -9.40
C HIS A 157 1.26 -5.64 -10.86
N TYR A 158 2.46 -5.96 -11.33
CA TYR A 158 2.65 -6.54 -12.68
C TYR A 158 1.87 -7.84 -12.85
N LYS A 159 1.85 -8.71 -11.84
CA LYS A 159 1.01 -9.93 -11.85
C LYS A 159 -0.49 -9.63 -11.92
N LYS A 160 -0.92 -8.43 -11.55
CA LYS A 160 -2.32 -7.94 -11.67
C LYS A 160 -2.56 -7.19 -13.00
N GLY A 161 -1.58 -7.15 -13.91
CA GLY A 161 -1.67 -6.50 -15.22
C GLY A 161 -1.46 -4.99 -15.21
N PHE A 162 -0.87 -4.43 -14.14
CA PHE A 162 -0.42 -3.04 -14.14
C PHE A 162 0.91 -2.91 -14.88
N THR A 163 1.13 -1.75 -15.50
CA THR A 163 2.37 -1.44 -16.22
C THR A 163 2.99 -0.15 -15.72
N MET A 164 4.32 -0.07 -15.74
CA MET A 164 5.09 1.09 -15.34
C MET A 164 5.76 1.71 -16.57
N SER A 165 5.75 3.04 -16.68
CA SER A 165 6.47 3.72 -17.75
C SER A 165 7.99 3.69 -17.52
N ALA A 166 8.76 3.98 -18.56
CA ALA A 166 10.22 4.11 -18.45
C ALA A 166 10.64 5.18 -17.44
N GLU A 167 9.88 6.29 -17.36
CA GLU A 167 10.11 7.36 -16.38
C GLU A 167 9.92 6.85 -14.95
N GLU A 168 8.83 6.16 -14.67
CA GLU A 168 8.56 5.59 -13.35
C GLU A 168 9.57 4.50 -12.98
N THR A 169 9.99 3.68 -13.96
CA THR A 169 11.04 2.68 -13.77
C THR A 169 12.37 3.35 -13.39
N LYS A 170 12.69 4.50 -14.01
CA LYS A 170 13.88 5.28 -13.66
C LYS A 170 13.79 5.82 -12.22
N LYS A 171 12.62 6.32 -11.78
CA LYS A 171 12.42 6.78 -10.38
C LYS A 171 12.69 5.64 -9.39
N LEU A 172 12.12 4.45 -9.65
CA LEU A 172 12.33 3.29 -8.80
C LEU A 172 13.80 2.91 -8.72
N TYR A 173 14.49 2.88 -9.87
CA TYR A 173 15.90 2.57 -9.96
C TYR A 173 16.77 3.57 -9.18
N THR A 174 16.48 4.86 -9.33
CA THR A 174 17.14 5.92 -8.56
C THR A 174 16.95 5.71 -7.07
N GLY A 175 15.73 5.40 -6.62
CA GLY A 175 15.44 5.11 -5.21
C GLY A 175 16.23 3.90 -4.68
N LEU A 176 16.40 2.85 -5.49
CA LEU A 176 17.19 1.67 -5.11
C LEU A 176 18.68 1.98 -4.95
N ASN A 177 19.24 2.91 -5.73
CA ASN A 177 20.64 3.29 -5.65
C ASN A 177 21.01 4.06 -4.36
N TYR A 178 20.03 4.60 -3.64
CA TYR A 178 20.26 5.27 -2.36
C TYR A 178 20.15 4.33 -1.14
N LEU A 179 19.94 3.02 -1.38
CA LEU A 179 20.01 2.07 -0.26
C LEU A 179 21.47 2.00 0.22
N PRO A 180 21.71 2.19 1.54
CA PRO A 180 22.99 1.84 2.09
C PRO A 180 23.19 0.33 1.85
N PHE A 181 24.31 -0.04 1.23
CA PHE A 181 24.79 -1.43 1.21
C PHE A 181 25.24 -1.74 2.65
N ASP A 182 24.31 -2.08 3.50
CA ASP A 182 24.60 -2.71 4.77
C ASP A 182 24.31 -4.20 4.58
N ASP A 183 25.35 -5.03 4.73
CA ASP A 183 25.28 -6.48 4.60
C ASP A 183 24.46 -7.15 5.73
N SER A 184 23.77 -6.35 6.54
CA SER A 184 22.94 -6.85 7.62
C SER A 184 21.61 -7.44 7.12
N ASP A 185 21.17 -8.49 7.79
CA ASP A 185 20.02 -9.37 7.57
C ASP A 185 18.64 -8.73 7.29
N ASP A 186 18.55 -7.41 7.13
CA ASP A 186 17.31 -6.66 6.86
C ASP A 186 16.65 -7.01 5.50
N LEU A 187 17.38 -7.70 4.62
CA LEU A 187 16.86 -8.18 3.33
C LEU A 187 15.84 -9.32 3.47
N LEU A 188 15.92 -10.09 4.55
CA LEU A 188 15.09 -11.28 4.74
C LEU A 188 13.71 -10.96 5.35
N ASN A 189 13.56 -9.83 6.04
CA ASN A 189 12.32 -9.43 6.74
C ASN A 189 11.50 -8.38 5.97
N ALA A 190 11.62 -8.31 4.66
CA ALA A 190 10.93 -7.32 3.83
C ALA A 190 9.44 -7.65 3.55
N ASP A 191 8.81 -8.42 4.43
CA ASP A 191 7.35 -8.64 4.50
C ASP A 191 6.61 -7.52 5.25
N GLY A 192 7.32 -6.47 5.69
CA GLY A 192 6.76 -5.36 6.46
C GLY A 192 6.95 -5.48 7.97
N THR A 193 7.63 -6.51 8.45
CA THR A 193 7.83 -6.78 9.90
C THR A 193 9.22 -6.35 10.42
N SER A 194 10.07 -5.72 9.60
CA SER A 194 11.41 -5.31 10.02
C SER A 194 11.40 -4.13 11.00
N GLY A 195 12.10 -4.30 12.11
CA GLY A 195 12.31 -3.34 13.19
C GLY A 195 13.28 -2.21 12.89
N GLY A 196 13.36 -1.75 11.66
CA GLY A 196 14.15 -0.57 11.29
C GLY A 196 13.47 0.71 11.77
N GLY A 197 14.15 1.49 12.62
CA GLY A 197 13.69 2.83 13.01
C GLY A 197 13.35 3.65 11.75
N MET A 198 12.27 4.44 11.81
CA MET A 198 11.85 5.34 10.74
C MET A 198 13.03 6.25 10.35
N LYS A 199 13.67 5.96 9.22
CA LYS A 199 14.46 6.95 8.50
C LYS A 199 13.48 7.84 7.74
N ASP A 200 13.78 9.14 7.66
CA ASP A 200 12.96 10.08 6.91
C ASP A 200 12.70 9.57 5.48
N PRO A 201 11.49 9.77 4.92
CA PRO A 201 11.16 9.31 3.59
C PRO A 201 12.11 9.94 2.56
N ILE A 202 12.71 9.11 1.70
CA ILE A 202 13.48 9.61 0.56
C ILE A 202 12.46 10.17 -0.44
N ILE A 203 12.34 11.49 -0.47
CA ILE A 203 11.52 12.18 -1.46
C ILE A 203 12.37 12.32 -2.74
N VAL A 204 12.11 11.48 -3.71
CA VAL A 204 12.72 11.61 -5.04
C VAL A 204 11.96 12.69 -5.81
N THR A 205 12.43 13.93 -5.74
CA THR A 205 11.90 15.04 -6.54
C THR A 205 12.54 15.07 -7.94
N ARG A 206 11.89 15.76 -8.88
CA ARG A 206 12.37 15.89 -10.28
C ARG A 206 13.80 16.42 -10.42
N ASP A 207 14.32 17.12 -9.44
CA ASP A 207 15.57 17.88 -9.51
C ASP A 207 16.79 17.17 -8.91
N SER A 208 16.64 15.96 -8.35
CA SER A 208 17.73 15.21 -7.70
C SER A 208 18.45 14.24 -8.65
N VAL A 209 18.87 14.69 -9.83
CA VAL A 209 19.62 13.83 -10.77
C VAL A 209 21.12 14.05 -10.58
N VAL A 210 21.78 13.17 -9.82
CA VAL A 210 23.24 13.06 -9.82
C VAL A 210 23.64 12.06 -10.92
N PRO A 211 24.64 12.35 -11.78
CA PRO A 211 25.09 11.41 -12.80
C PRO A 211 25.78 10.20 -12.15
N VAL A 212 25.24 9.02 -12.36
CA VAL A 212 25.77 7.75 -11.85
C VAL A 212 26.31 6.93 -13.02
N ASP A 213 27.46 6.29 -12.80
CA ASP A 213 28.05 5.31 -13.74
C ASP A 213 27.18 4.05 -13.82
N TYR A 214 26.46 3.89 -14.93
CA TYR A 214 25.42 2.89 -15.14
C TYR A 214 25.94 1.47 -15.42
N THR A 215 27.23 1.26 -15.62
CA THR A 215 27.79 -0.02 -16.14
C THR A 215 27.66 -1.19 -15.19
N LYS A 216 27.71 -0.97 -13.87
CA LYS A 216 27.54 -2.05 -12.86
C LYS A 216 26.08 -2.44 -12.61
N TYR A 217 25.14 -1.58 -12.88
CA TYR A 217 23.72 -1.72 -12.49
C TYR A 217 22.82 -2.17 -13.64
N VAL A 218 23.29 -2.08 -14.89
CA VAL A 218 22.63 -2.66 -16.07
C VAL A 218 22.44 -4.17 -15.90
N ALA A 219 23.36 -4.87 -15.24
CA ALA A 219 23.26 -6.31 -15.00
C ALA A 219 22.09 -6.66 -14.05
N ILE A 220 21.88 -5.90 -12.97
CA ILE A 220 20.81 -6.16 -11.99
C ILE A 220 19.44 -5.77 -12.58
N GLY A 221 19.37 -4.64 -13.28
CA GLY A 221 18.16 -4.21 -14.00
C GLY A 221 17.75 -5.20 -15.11
N LEU A 222 18.71 -5.73 -15.85
CA LEU A 222 18.50 -6.77 -16.86
C LEU A 222 18.04 -8.09 -16.25
N VAL A 223 18.55 -8.50 -15.09
CA VAL A 223 18.10 -9.71 -14.38
C VAL A 223 16.67 -9.56 -13.89
N VAL A 224 16.27 -8.39 -13.39
CA VAL A 224 14.89 -8.14 -12.95
C VAL A 224 13.94 -8.07 -14.14
N LEU A 225 14.34 -7.44 -15.26
CA LEU A 225 13.55 -7.40 -16.50
C LEU A 225 13.46 -8.78 -17.18
N LEU A 226 14.55 -9.55 -17.19
CA LEU A 226 14.56 -10.91 -17.73
C LEU A 226 13.76 -11.88 -16.82
N ALA A 227 13.86 -11.76 -15.51
CA ALA A 227 13.02 -12.54 -14.60
C ALA A 227 11.53 -12.21 -14.75
N GLY A 228 11.18 -10.91 -14.92
CA GLY A 228 9.83 -10.47 -15.23
C GLY A 228 9.32 -10.99 -16.56
N TYR A 229 10.16 -10.96 -17.59
CA TYR A 229 9.84 -11.47 -18.94
C TYR A 229 9.70 -13.00 -18.96
N LEU A 230 10.58 -13.75 -18.30
CA LEU A 230 10.53 -15.21 -18.22
C LEU A 230 9.31 -15.71 -17.40
N VAL A 231 8.87 -14.95 -16.39
CA VAL A 231 7.63 -15.26 -15.65
C VAL A 231 6.40 -14.97 -16.50
N TYR A 232 6.42 -13.91 -17.31
CA TYR A 232 5.34 -13.57 -18.23
C TYR A 232 5.18 -14.62 -19.35
N ASP A 233 6.28 -15.07 -19.95
CA ASP A 233 6.29 -16.06 -21.04
C ASP A 233 5.84 -17.46 -20.58
N LYS A 234 6.17 -17.87 -19.34
CA LYS A 234 5.70 -19.14 -18.76
C LYS A 234 4.24 -19.14 -18.33
N SER A 235 3.62 -17.98 -18.09
CA SER A 235 2.20 -17.90 -17.70
C SER A 235 1.25 -17.85 -18.89
N ASN A 236 1.77 -17.73 -20.12
CA ASN A 236 0.99 -17.64 -21.36
C ASN A 236 1.20 -18.85 -22.29
N LYS A 237 1.80 -19.93 -21.79
CA LYS A 237 1.82 -21.27 -22.42
C LYS A 237 1.07 -22.25 -21.54
#